data_30d8f5b34bbbc9099bcede6bc02bf627
#
_entry.id   30d8f5b34bbbc9099bcede6bc02bf627
#
_cell.length_a   1.000
_cell.length_b   1.000
_cell.length_c   1.000
_cell.angle_alpha   90.00
_cell.angle_beta   90.00
_cell.angle_gamma   90.00
#
_symmetry.space_group_name_H-M   'P 1'
#
loop_
_entity.id
_entity.type
_entity.pdbx_description
1 polymer ?
#
loop_
_entity_poly.entity_id
_entity_poly.type
_entity_poly.pdbx_seq_one_letter_code
_entity_poly.pdbx_strand_id
1 'polypeptide(L)'
;MQVFALVDGNSFFASCEKVFRPDLTDRPVIVLSNNDGCVVARSKEAKKLGIKMCQPYFEIDEFCLRENVAVFSSNYELYANLSGRMMSTIASQVDCIDPYSIDECFANMSGYEGLGTDLTQLGFRIKDKVFKDVGIPTCVGIAPTKTLAKYCNHLAKHYAGLKGVCNWLDLTPQRQAKALACEPVSEIWGVGRRYTEHLGKMGIRTALDLACADAEAIRDRFGITLSMTVRELQGTSCIPLELVKPKRQQIQFQSIGLRQRRPFRCDYFPRPGMRKNLAPRRYRCPYRGNRLKHKSFPPAGCPAARVSVRRAPLPDLGYQHNHSLRSEITQPDVSQKLSVQTRRCVCRRSRSERRRH
;
A
#
# COMPACT_ATOMS: atom_id res chain seq x y z
N MET A 1 7.58 -16.54 -19.02
CA MET A 1 7.05 -16.79 -17.66
C MET A 1 6.46 -15.49 -17.14
N GLN A 2 5.37 -15.50 -16.35
CA GLN A 2 4.91 -14.31 -15.64
C GLN A 2 5.88 -14.00 -14.49
N VAL A 3 6.23 -12.73 -14.32
CA VAL A 3 7.06 -12.25 -13.21
C VAL A 3 6.54 -10.91 -12.74
N PHE A 4 6.35 -10.80 -11.43
CA PHE A 4 5.90 -9.58 -10.77
C PHE A 4 6.96 -9.08 -9.79
N ALA A 5 7.11 -7.77 -9.68
CA ALA A 5 7.78 -7.18 -8.54
C ALA A 5 6.76 -6.41 -7.68
N LEU A 6 6.84 -6.56 -6.37
CA LEU A 6 6.20 -5.63 -5.45
C LEU A 6 7.24 -4.64 -4.94
N VAL A 7 7.00 -3.36 -5.17
CA VAL A 7 7.76 -2.25 -4.60
C VAL A 7 6.94 -1.62 -3.47
N ASP A 8 7.50 -1.53 -2.27
CA ASP A 8 6.78 -1.07 -1.07
C ASP A 8 7.62 -0.03 -0.31
N GLY A 9 7.01 1.11 -0.02
CA GLY A 9 7.61 2.20 0.73
C GLY A 9 7.70 1.90 2.23
N ASN A 10 8.92 1.76 2.73
CA ASN A 10 9.16 1.40 4.14
C ASN A 10 8.65 2.46 5.11
N SER A 11 7.72 2.09 6.01
CA SER A 11 7.13 3.01 7.00
C SER A 11 6.66 4.31 6.36
N PHE A 12 5.95 4.22 5.24
CA PHE A 12 5.73 5.25 4.24
C PHE A 12 5.37 6.62 4.81
N PHE A 13 4.33 6.75 5.64
CA PHE A 13 3.93 8.06 6.19
C PHE A 13 5.04 8.68 7.06
N ALA A 14 5.70 7.89 7.90
CA ALA A 14 6.81 8.38 8.70
C ALA A 14 8.01 8.76 7.82
N SER A 15 8.25 8.04 6.72
CA SER A 15 9.29 8.37 5.75
C SER A 15 8.95 9.66 4.99
N CYS A 16 7.68 9.87 4.63
CA CYS A 16 7.23 11.11 4.00
C CYS A 16 7.53 12.36 4.86
N GLU A 17 7.28 12.26 6.18
CA GLU A 17 7.60 13.36 7.10
C GLU A 17 9.11 13.62 7.21
N LYS A 18 9.95 12.58 7.09
CA LYS A 18 11.41 12.69 7.11
C LYS A 18 11.99 13.34 5.83
N VAL A 19 11.35 13.19 4.65
CA VAL A 19 11.88 13.69 3.37
C VAL A 19 12.27 15.17 3.43
N PHE A 20 11.46 16.00 4.08
CA PHE A 20 11.69 17.46 4.18
C PHE A 20 12.30 17.90 5.52
N ARG A 21 12.65 16.93 6.37
CA ARG A 21 13.15 17.14 7.73
C ARG A 21 14.39 16.28 7.98
N PRO A 22 15.57 16.69 7.44
CA PRO A 22 16.83 15.96 7.65
C PRO A 22 17.21 15.79 9.13
N ASP A 23 16.76 16.71 10.00
CA ASP A 23 16.90 16.64 11.46
C ASP A 23 16.19 15.42 12.09
N LEU A 24 15.29 14.76 11.35
CA LEU A 24 14.57 13.57 11.81
C LEU A 24 15.17 12.25 11.32
N THR A 25 16.30 12.25 10.59
CA THR A 25 16.87 11.06 9.96
C THR A 25 17.00 9.89 10.93
N ASP A 26 17.60 10.11 12.09
CA ASP A 26 17.83 9.09 13.13
C ASP A 26 16.85 9.21 14.31
N ARG A 27 15.93 10.18 14.26
CA ARG A 27 14.96 10.40 15.31
C ARG A 27 13.74 9.49 15.14
N PRO A 28 13.20 8.92 16.23
CA PRO A 28 11.94 8.19 16.17
C PRO A 28 10.80 9.09 15.70
N VAL A 29 10.03 8.62 14.71
CA VAL A 29 8.88 9.35 14.14
C VAL A 29 7.65 8.47 14.20
N ILE A 30 6.53 9.02 14.65
CA ILE A 30 5.22 8.42 14.54
C ILE A 30 4.25 9.38 13.85
N VAL A 31 3.30 8.81 13.12
CA VAL A 31 2.20 9.56 12.52
C VAL A 31 0.89 9.06 13.12
N LEU A 32 0.05 10.00 13.52
CA LEU A 32 -1.24 9.74 14.13
C LEU A 32 -2.36 9.72 13.08
N SER A 33 -3.50 9.13 13.42
CA SER A 33 -4.71 9.14 12.61
C SER A 33 -5.26 10.57 12.46
N ASN A 34 -6.24 10.78 11.56
CA ASN A 34 -6.82 12.10 11.28
C ASN A 34 -7.29 12.89 12.50
N ASN A 35 -7.66 12.22 13.58
CA ASN A 35 -8.14 12.83 14.84
C ASN A 35 -7.11 12.67 15.96
N ASP A 36 -5.86 12.42 15.63
CA ASP A 36 -4.74 12.21 16.54
C ASP A 36 -4.99 11.12 17.63
N GLY A 37 -5.92 10.22 17.35
CA GLY A 37 -6.36 9.23 18.32
C GLY A 37 -5.43 8.04 18.50
N CYS A 38 -4.77 7.59 17.44
CA CYS A 38 -3.90 6.42 17.48
C CYS A 38 -2.78 6.49 16.44
N VAL A 39 -1.73 5.69 16.65
CA VAL A 39 -0.56 5.57 15.78
C VAL A 39 -0.92 4.81 14.50
N VAL A 40 -0.78 5.43 13.34
CA VAL A 40 -1.02 4.81 12.02
C VAL A 40 0.26 4.55 11.22
N ALA A 41 1.38 5.16 11.61
CA ALA A 41 2.69 4.82 11.05
C ALA A 41 3.79 5.04 12.08
N ARG A 42 4.88 4.30 11.92
CA ARG A 42 6.05 4.32 12.83
C ARG A 42 7.32 4.16 12.02
N SER A 43 8.31 4.99 12.26
CA SER A 43 9.65 4.79 11.72
C SER A 43 10.33 3.54 12.32
N LYS A 44 11.44 3.13 11.74
CA LYS A 44 12.24 2.00 12.24
C LYS A 44 12.70 2.23 13.70
N GLU A 45 13.08 3.46 14.02
CA GLU A 45 13.52 3.87 15.34
C GLU A 45 12.36 3.78 16.36
N ALA A 46 11.16 4.26 15.98
CA ALA A 46 9.97 4.18 16.82
C ALA A 46 9.50 2.73 17.05
N LYS A 47 9.68 1.86 16.05
CA LYS A 47 9.43 0.41 16.22
C LYS A 47 10.38 -0.22 17.25
N LYS A 48 11.67 0.18 17.25
CA LYS A 48 12.67 -0.31 18.21
C LYS A 48 12.36 0.13 19.64
N LEU A 49 11.72 1.28 19.82
CA LEU A 49 11.22 1.74 21.13
C LEU A 49 9.98 0.99 21.61
N GLY A 50 9.46 0.03 20.84
CA GLY A 50 8.31 -0.78 21.22
C GLY A 50 6.94 -0.13 21.00
N ILE A 51 6.86 1.04 20.36
CA ILE A 51 5.58 1.67 20.02
C ILE A 51 4.81 0.75 19.05
N LYS A 52 3.54 0.45 19.35
CA LYS A 52 2.71 -0.49 18.58
C LYS A 52 1.83 0.23 17.54
N MET A 53 1.48 -0.48 16.46
CA MET A 53 0.48 0.00 15.51
C MET A 53 -0.90 0.07 16.18
N CYS A 54 -1.69 1.07 15.81
CA CYS A 54 -3.00 1.35 16.37
C CYS A 54 -2.98 1.62 17.89
N GLN A 55 -1.82 1.86 18.50
CA GLN A 55 -1.71 2.23 19.92
C GLN A 55 -2.35 3.60 20.13
N PRO A 56 -3.25 3.76 21.13
CA PRO A 56 -3.83 5.05 21.46
C PRO A 56 -2.74 6.05 21.89
N TYR A 57 -2.77 7.25 21.32
CA TYR A 57 -1.71 8.23 21.57
C TYR A 57 -1.68 8.69 23.03
N PHE A 58 -2.82 8.84 23.66
CA PHE A 58 -2.93 9.25 25.05
C PHE A 58 -2.27 8.29 26.07
N GLU A 59 -1.97 7.05 25.65
CA GLU A 59 -1.26 6.06 26.48
C GLU A 59 0.27 6.23 26.39
N ILE A 60 0.74 6.94 25.38
CA ILE A 60 2.17 7.05 25.06
C ILE A 60 2.67 8.48 24.90
N ASP A 61 1.84 9.49 25.15
CA ASP A 61 2.23 10.90 24.98
C ASP A 61 3.41 11.29 25.87
N GLU A 62 3.38 10.92 27.15
CA GLU A 62 4.49 11.15 28.10
C GLU A 62 5.75 10.36 27.72
N PHE A 63 5.58 9.11 27.24
CA PHE A 63 6.67 8.30 26.73
C PHE A 63 7.30 8.94 25.48
N CYS A 64 6.50 9.44 24.57
CA CYS A 64 7.00 10.12 23.36
C CYS A 64 7.80 11.39 23.69
N LEU A 65 7.37 12.15 24.70
CA LEU A 65 8.10 13.33 25.17
C LEU A 65 9.47 12.95 25.77
N ARG A 66 9.49 11.91 26.62
CA ARG A 66 10.72 11.45 27.30
C ARG A 66 11.73 10.88 26.29
N GLU A 67 11.29 10.08 25.34
CA GLU A 67 12.14 9.43 24.33
C GLU A 67 12.38 10.32 23.11
N ASN A 68 12.03 11.61 23.15
CA ASN A 68 12.19 12.57 22.06
C ASN A 68 11.61 12.07 20.71
N VAL A 69 10.45 11.40 20.75
CA VAL A 69 9.74 10.93 19.55
C VAL A 69 9.10 12.12 18.85
N ALA A 70 9.35 12.26 17.55
CA ALA A 70 8.64 13.25 16.74
C ALA A 70 7.24 12.72 16.38
N VAL A 71 6.22 13.50 16.73
CA VAL A 71 4.80 13.14 16.54
C VAL A 71 4.18 14.05 15.50
N PHE A 72 3.55 13.47 14.50
CA PHE A 72 2.87 14.17 13.40
C PHE A 72 1.41 13.75 13.31
N SER A 73 0.54 14.70 13.03
CA SER A 73 -0.80 14.42 12.51
C SER A 73 -0.72 13.97 11.05
N SER A 74 -1.69 13.17 10.59
CA SER A 74 -1.72 12.72 9.20
C SER A 74 -1.80 13.87 8.20
N ASN A 75 -0.89 13.91 7.24
CA ASN A 75 -0.89 14.84 6.09
C ASN A 75 -1.12 14.06 4.78
N TYR A 76 -2.38 13.70 4.52
CA TYR A 76 -2.71 12.87 3.37
C TYR A 76 -2.40 13.52 2.01
N GLU A 77 -2.40 14.86 1.94
CA GLU A 77 -2.03 15.58 0.70
C GLU A 77 -0.54 15.39 0.39
N LEU A 78 0.32 15.52 1.41
CA LEU A 78 1.74 15.24 1.29
C LEU A 78 1.98 13.77 0.89
N TYR A 79 1.31 12.83 1.57
CA TYR A 79 1.50 11.40 1.31
C TYR A 79 1.02 11.00 -0.08
N ALA A 80 -0.10 11.57 -0.55
CA ALA A 80 -0.60 11.34 -1.90
C ALA A 80 0.35 11.90 -2.97
N ASN A 81 0.93 13.08 -2.73
CA ASN A 81 1.92 13.68 -3.64
C ASN A 81 3.19 12.81 -3.75
N LEU A 82 3.78 12.42 -2.61
CA LEU A 82 4.98 11.58 -2.61
C LEU A 82 4.70 10.17 -3.16
N SER A 83 3.52 9.61 -2.90
CA SER A 83 3.05 8.38 -3.54
C SER A 83 3.02 8.51 -5.06
N GLY A 84 2.39 9.57 -5.59
CA GLY A 84 2.33 9.82 -7.03
C GLY A 84 3.73 9.92 -7.67
N ARG A 85 4.67 10.61 -7.00
CA ARG A 85 6.06 10.69 -7.45
C ARG A 85 6.76 9.33 -7.41
N MET A 86 6.56 8.55 -6.35
CA MET A 86 7.09 7.19 -6.24
C MET A 86 6.56 6.30 -7.36
N MET A 87 5.24 6.29 -7.62
CA MET A 87 4.64 5.51 -8.70
C MET A 87 5.17 5.93 -10.08
N SER A 88 5.32 7.24 -10.34
CA SER A 88 5.89 7.75 -11.59
C SER A 88 7.36 7.35 -11.77
N THR A 89 8.14 7.35 -10.69
CA THR A 89 9.53 6.89 -10.72
C THR A 89 9.61 5.39 -11.02
N ILE A 90 8.76 4.57 -10.42
CA ILE A 90 8.68 3.13 -10.71
C ILE A 90 8.28 2.91 -12.18
N ALA A 91 7.26 3.61 -12.67
CA ALA A 91 6.79 3.53 -14.05
C ALA A 91 7.85 3.95 -15.08
N SER A 92 8.84 4.75 -14.70
CA SER A 92 9.98 5.09 -15.58
C SER A 92 10.99 3.96 -15.76
N GLN A 93 10.90 2.87 -14.97
CA GLN A 93 11.83 1.75 -14.98
C GLN A 93 11.24 0.48 -15.58
N VAL A 94 9.91 0.40 -15.70
CA VAL A 94 9.17 -0.77 -16.19
C VAL A 94 7.98 -0.34 -17.02
N ASP A 95 7.54 -1.19 -17.96
CA ASP A 95 6.49 -0.84 -18.93
C ASP A 95 5.09 -0.79 -18.32
N CYS A 96 4.84 -1.53 -17.26
CA CYS A 96 3.50 -1.66 -16.70
C CYS A 96 3.56 -1.76 -15.16
N ILE A 97 2.75 -0.92 -14.51
CA ILE A 97 2.59 -0.90 -13.06
C ILE A 97 1.11 -0.99 -12.66
N ASP A 98 0.87 -1.54 -11.49
CA ASP A 98 -0.43 -1.62 -10.82
C ASP A 98 -0.28 -1.05 -9.40
N PRO A 99 -0.59 0.24 -9.18
CA PRO A 99 -0.57 0.85 -7.85
C PRO A 99 -1.63 0.21 -6.95
N TYR A 100 -1.20 -0.69 -6.08
CA TYR A 100 -2.07 -1.46 -5.19
C TYR A 100 -2.56 -0.64 -3.99
N SER A 101 -1.66 0.14 -3.39
CA SER A 101 -1.99 1.05 -2.27
C SER A 101 -1.28 2.40 -2.43
N ILE A 102 -1.31 3.24 -1.39
CA ILE A 102 -0.60 4.52 -1.38
C ILE A 102 0.93 4.33 -1.35
N ASP A 103 1.40 3.20 -0.86
CA ASP A 103 2.81 2.86 -0.62
C ASP A 103 3.27 1.58 -1.31
N GLU A 104 2.37 0.83 -1.94
CA GLU A 104 2.66 -0.44 -2.61
C GLU A 104 2.30 -0.40 -4.10
N CYS A 105 3.19 -0.91 -4.93
CA CYS A 105 3.01 -0.98 -6.37
C CYS A 105 3.49 -2.33 -6.90
N PHE A 106 2.64 -3.04 -7.64
CA PHE A 106 3.08 -4.16 -8.45
C PHE A 106 3.60 -3.67 -9.79
N ALA A 107 4.73 -4.21 -10.23
CA ALA A 107 5.33 -3.96 -11.54
C ALA A 107 5.38 -5.26 -12.33
N ASN A 108 5.07 -5.21 -13.61
CA ASN A 108 5.24 -6.34 -14.51
C ASN A 108 6.69 -6.43 -14.97
N MET A 109 7.36 -7.52 -14.64
CA MET A 109 8.73 -7.81 -15.08
C MET A 109 8.79 -9.00 -16.06
N SER A 110 7.64 -9.44 -16.57
CA SER A 110 7.57 -10.55 -17.52
C SER A 110 8.29 -10.20 -18.82
N GLY A 111 9.13 -11.09 -19.30
CA GLY A 111 9.87 -10.91 -20.55
C GLY A 111 11.23 -10.21 -20.42
N TYR A 112 11.51 -9.52 -19.33
CA TYR A 112 12.79 -8.81 -19.13
C TYR A 112 14.00 -9.75 -19.08
N GLU A 113 13.85 -10.97 -18.54
CA GLU A 113 14.89 -12.00 -18.58
C GLU A 113 15.28 -12.39 -20.01
N GLY A 114 14.28 -12.51 -20.90
CA GLY A 114 14.49 -12.81 -22.32
C GLY A 114 15.24 -11.70 -23.07
N LEU A 115 15.29 -10.49 -22.50
CA LEU A 115 16.08 -9.36 -23.00
C LEU A 115 17.48 -9.29 -22.35
N GLY A 116 17.86 -10.29 -21.56
CA GLY A 116 19.16 -10.33 -20.87
C GLY A 116 19.22 -9.42 -19.64
N THR A 117 18.08 -8.98 -19.09
CA THR A 117 18.04 -8.14 -17.90
C THR A 117 18.08 -8.99 -16.65
N ASP A 118 19.06 -8.74 -15.78
CA ASP A 118 19.08 -9.29 -14.42
C ASP A 118 17.99 -8.60 -13.60
N LEU A 119 16.97 -9.37 -13.20
CA LEU A 119 15.81 -8.88 -12.46
C LEU A 119 16.18 -8.39 -11.08
N THR A 120 17.15 -9.00 -10.42
CA THR A 120 17.65 -8.57 -9.11
C THR A 120 18.33 -7.23 -9.19
N GLN A 121 19.16 -7.00 -10.20
CA GLN A 121 19.77 -5.69 -10.48
C GLN A 121 18.72 -4.64 -10.87
N LEU A 122 17.69 -5.02 -11.61
CA LEU A 122 16.55 -4.12 -11.90
C LEU A 122 15.83 -3.74 -10.60
N GLY A 123 15.62 -4.69 -9.68
CA GLY A 123 15.05 -4.42 -8.36
C GLY A 123 15.87 -3.41 -7.55
N PHE A 124 17.19 -3.57 -7.51
CA PHE A 124 18.10 -2.59 -6.87
C PHE A 124 18.02 -1.22 -7.54
N ARG A 125 18.05 -1.17 -8.88
CA ARG A 125 17.94 0.08 -9.63
C ARG A 125 16.63 0.82 -9.33
N ILE A 126 15.49 0.12 -9.27
CA ILE A 126 14.19 0.71 -8.90
C ILE A 126 14.27 1.28 -7.48
N LYS A 127 14.74 0.49 -6.51
CA LYS A 127 14.88 0.87 -5.11
C LYS A 127 15.74 2.13 -4.97
N ASP A 128 16.92 2.15 -5.57
CA ASP A 128 17.88 3.24 -5.45
C ASP A 128 17.38 4.50 -6.18
N LYS A 129 16.71 4.33 -7.32
CA LYS A 129 16.11 5.44 -8.06
C LYS A 129 14.95 6.08 -7.28
N VAL A 130 14.07 5.30 -6.67
CA VAL A 130 12.99 5.83 -5.82
C VAL A 130 13.59 6.60 -4.63
N PHE A 131 14.60 6.06 -3.99
CA PHE A 131 15.26 6.76 -2.88
C PHE A 131 15.93 8.06 -3.35
N LYS A 132 16.64 8.04 -4.48
CA LYS A 132 17.32 9.22 -5.03
C LYS A 132 16.33 10.32 -5.44
N ASP A 133 15.24 9.96 -6.13
CA ASP A 133 14.35 10.94 -6.77
C ASP A 133 13.24 11.41 -5.83
N VAL A 134 12.85 10.59 -4.83
CA VAL A 134 11.70 10.85 -3.95
C VAL A 134 12.09 10.93 -2.47
N GLY A 135 13.22 10.32 -2.08
CA GLY A 135 13.67 10.26 -0.69
C GLY A 135 12.98 9.19 0.15
N ILE A 136 12.18 8.31 -0.47
CA ILE A 136 11.45 7.23 0.23
C ILE A 136 12.25 5.93 0.14
N PRO A 137 12.67 5.35 1.28
CA PRO A 137 13.29 4.03 1.28
C PRO A 137 12.26 2.96 0.93
N THR A 138 12.60 2.08 -0.02
CA THR A 138 11.70 1.02 -0.48
C THR A 138 12.34 -0.36 -0.36
N CYS A 139 11.51 -1.40 -0.32
CA CYS A 139 11.92 -2.78 -0.53
C CYS A 139 11.24 -3.35 -1.78
N VAL A 140 11.90 -4.30 -2.43
CA VAL A 140 11.42 -4.93 -3.67
C VAL A 140 11.40 -6.44 -3.50
N GLY A 141 10.24 -7.05 -3.77
CA GLY A 141 10.09 -8.51 -3.81
C GLY A 141 9.72 -8.95 -5.22
N ILE A 142 10.47 -9.86 -5.83
CA ILE A 142 10.32 -10.34 -7.21
C ILE A 142 9.95 -11.80 -7.19
N ALA A 143 8.88 -12.19 -7.90
CA ALA A 143 8.41 -13.58 -7.93
C ALA A 143 7.45 -13.85 -9.11
N PRO A 144 7.15 -15.13 -9.42
CA PRO A 144 6.23 -15.50 -10.51
C PRO A 144 4.76 -15.18 -10.19
N THR A 145 4.41 -14.91 -8.95
CA THR A 145 3.05 -14.58 -8.52
C THR A 145 3.01 -13.36 -7.61
N LYS A 146 1.86 -12.67 -7.53
CA LYS A 146 1.70 -11.50 -6.66
C LYS A 146 1.87 -11.85 -5.18
N THR A 147 1.34 -13.01 -4.74
CA THR A 147 1.47 -13.47 -3.35
C THR A 147 2.93 -13.75 -2.99
N LEU A 148 3.67 -14.45 -3.85
CA LEU A 148 5.11 -14.69 -3.64
C LEU A 148 5.92 -13.38 -3.72
N ALA A 149 5.58 -12.44 -4.61
CA ALA A 149 6.26 -11.14 -4.68
C ALA A 149 6.07 -10.35 -3.37
N LYS A 150 4.86 -10.38 -2.79
CA LYS A 150 4.58 -9.75 -1.49
C LYS A 150 5.32 -10.47 -0.36
N TYR A 151 5.41 -11.78 -0.42
CA TYR A 151 6.19 -12.58 0.52
C TYR A 151 7.70 -12.26 0.42
N CYS A 152 8.26 -12.18 -0.79
CA CYS A 152 9.64 -11.75 -1.01
C CYS A 152 9.91 -10.34 -0.49
N ASN A 153 8.96 -9.42 -0.65
CA ASN A 153 9.08 -8.09 -0.07
C ASN A 153 9.13 -8.12 1.47
N HIS A 154 8.31 -8.99 2.10
CA HIS A 154 8.38 -9.23 3.55
C HIS A 154 9.78 -9.73 3.95
N LEU A 155 10.34 -10.72 3.25
CA LEU A 155 11.69 -11.19 3.50
C LEU A 155 12.74 -10.09 3.32
N ALA A 156 12.64 -9.29 2.26
CA ALA A 156 13.55 -8.18 1.98
C ALA A 156 13.57 -7.12 3.10
N LYS A 157 12.44 -6.93 3.82
CA LYS A 157 12.33 -6.03 4.97
C LYS A 157 12.97 -6.59 6.24
N HIS A 158 12.89 -7.92 6.44
CA HIS A 158 13.29 -8.57 7.70
C HIS A 158 14.74 -9.08 7.67
N TYR A 159 15.24 -9.49 6.52
CA TYR A 159 16.57 -10.07 6.38
C TYR A 159 17.56 -9.06 5.78
N ALA A 160 18.42 -8.48 6.63
CA ALA A 160 19.38 -7.46 6.23
C ALA A 160 20.34 -7.90 5.09
N GLY A 161 20.67 -9.19 5.03
CA GLY A 161 21.50 -9.75 3.96
C GLY A 161 20.94 -9.59 2.55
N LEU A 162 19.63 -9.41 2.41
CA LEU A 162 18.95 -9.17 1.14
C LEU A 162 19.04 -7.70 0.70
N LYS A 163 19.53 -6.80 1.54
CA LYS A 163 19.72 -5.36 1.24
C LYS A 163 18.46 -4.67 0.67
N GLY A 164 17.28 -5.19 1.02
CA GLY A 164 15.99 -4.64 0.60
C GLY A 164 15.48 -5.14 -0.76
N VAL A 165 16.13 -6.14 -1.39
CA VAL A 165 15.64 -6.78 -2.63
C VAL A 165 15.68 -8.29 -2.46
N CYS A 166 14.57 -8.97 -2.72
CA CYS A 166 14.48 -10.43 -2.71
C CYS A 166 13.89 -10.92 -4.02
N ASN A 167 14.65 -11.72 -4.76
CA ASN A 167 14.18 -12.37 -5.98
C ASN A 167 13.97 -13.86 -5.70
N TRP A 168 12.72 -14.31 -5.81
CA TRP A 168 12.33 -15.70 -5.62
C TRP A 168 12.98 -16.64 -6.62
N LEU A 169 13.23 -16.16 -7.83
CA LEU A 169 13.78 -16.95 -8.94
C LEU A 169 15.27 -17.28 -8.74
N ASP A 170 15.98 -16.46 -7.95
CA ASP A 170 17.39 -16.70 -7.61
C ASP A 170 17.55 -17.74 -6.48
N LEU A 171 16.45 -18.11 -5.82
CA LEU A 171 16.48 -19.07 -4.72
C LEU A 171 16.38 -20.50 -5.24
N THR A 172 17.29 -21.37 -4.79
CA THR A 172 17.13 -22.81 -5.03
C THR A 172 15.87 -23.35 -4.36
N PRO A 173 15.25 -24.45 -4.85
CA PRO A 173 14.08 -25.06 -4.23
C PRO A 173 14.23 -25.31 -2.72
N GLN A 174 15.43 -25.69 -2.27
CA GLN A 174 15.72 -25.91 -0.85
C GLN A 174 15.68 -24.59 -0.07
N ARG A 175 16.19 -23.50 -0.63
CA ARG A 175 16.14 -22.17 -0.01
C ARG A 175 14.71 -21.61 0.00
N GLN A 176 13.93 -21.86 -1.05
CA GLN A 176 12.51 -21.49 -1.12
C GLN A 176 11.71 -22.21 -0.02
N ALA A 177 11.87 -23.53 0.09
CA ALA A 177 11.22 -24.32 1.14
C ALA A 177 11.64 -23.86 2.55
N LYS A 178 12.94 -23.60 2.77
CA LYS A 178 13.44 -23.08 4.04
C LYS A 178 12.83 -21.71 4.36
N ALA A 179 12.78 -20.79 3.40
CA ALA A 179 12.17 -19.48 3.59
C ALA A 179 10.71 -19.61 4.04
N LEU A 180 9.90 -20.40 3.33
CA LEU A 180 8.50 -20.64 3.68
C LEU A 180 8.33 -21.34 5.05
N ALA A 181 9.25 -22.20 5.45
CA ALA A 181 9.19 -22.90 6.74
C ALA A 181 9.50 -21.98 7.93
N CYS A 182 10.32 -20.93 7.73
CA CYS A 182 10.71 -20.00 8.79
C CYS A 182 9.61 -19.02 9.19
N GLU A 183 8.65 -18.75 8.31
CA GLU A 183 7.62 -17.73 8.55
C GLU A 183 6.27 -18.37 8.92
N PRO A 184 5.57 -17.81 9.91
CA PRO A 184 4.24 -18.30 10.26
C PRO A 184 3.24 -18.00 9.15
N VAL A 185 2.20 -18.82 9.05
CA VAL A 185 1.16 -18.69 8.02
C VAL A 185 0.44 -17.34 8.08
N SER A 186 0.44 -16.67 9.22
CA SER A 186 -0.15 -15.33 9.42
C SER A 186 0.52 -14.22 8.62
N GLU A 187 1.78 -14.42 8.19
CA GLU A 187 2.52 -13.44 7.37
C GLU A 187 2.17 -13.54 5.88
N ILE A 188 1.40 -14.55 5.50
CA ILE A 188 0.95 -14.71 4.11
C ILE A 188 -0.19 -13.75 3.80
N TRP A 189 -0.07 -13.06 2.69
CA TRP A 189 -1.09 -12.12 2.20
C TRP A 189 -2.46 -12.79 2.07
N GLY A 190 -3.45 -12.19 2.70
CA GLY A 190 -4.82 -12.71 2.75
C GLY A 190 -5.11 -13.65 3.93
N VAL A 191 -4.07 -14.06 4.70
CA VAL A 191 -4.25 -14.89 5.89
C VAL A 191 -4.36 -14.02 7.14
N GLY A 192 -5.58 -13.64 7.50
CA GLY A 192 -5.86 -12.90 8.72
C GLY A 192 -6.02 -13.82 9.93
N ARG A 193 -6.17 -13.22 11.13
CA ARG A 193 -6.25 -13.93 12.42
C ARG A 193 -7.22 -15.12 12.40
N ARG A 194 -8.43 -14.97 11.83
CA ARG A 194 -9.41 -16.06 11.77
C ARG A 194 -8.92 -17.24 10.93
N TYR A 195 -8.31 -16.98 9.79
CA TYR A 195 -7.72 -18.04 8.96
C TYR A 195 -6.56 -18.71 9.69
N THR A 196 -5.68 -17.95 10.34
CA THR A 196 -4.57 -18.49 11.14
C THR A 196 -5.07 -19.47 12.21
N GLU A 197 -6.12 -19.10 12.94
CA GLU A 197 -6.72 -19.96 13.98
C GLU A 197 -7.31 -21.27 13.39
N HIS A 198 -8.01 -21.18 12.26
CA HIS A 198 -8.60 -22.37 11.63
C HIS A 198 -7.57 -23.26 10.94
N LEU A 199 -6.59 -22.68 10.25
CA LEU A 199 -5.49 -23.40 9.62
C LEU A 199 -4.65 -24.11 10.68
N GLY A 200 -4.40 -23.47 11.82
CA GLY A 200 -3.69 -24.07 12.94
C GLY A 200 -4.36 -25.35 13.48
N LYS A 201 -5.73 -25.42 13.50
CA LYS A 201 -6.49 -26.61 13.85
C LYS A 201 -6.32 -27.77 12.85
N MET A 202 -5.89 -27.44 11.62
CA MET A 202 -5.58 -28.43 10.58
C MET A 202 -4.11 -28.82 10.54
N GLY A 203 -3.28 -28.29 11.46
CA GLY A 203 -1.84 -28.50 11.47
C GLY A 203 -1.05 -27.58 10.56
N ILE A 204 -1.71 -26.66 9.83
CA ILE A 204 -1.06 -25.69 8.93
C ILE A 204 -0.65 -24.47 9.76
N ARG A 205 0.64 -24.36 10.08
CA ARG A 205 1.18 -23.32 10.97
C ARG A 205 2.17 -22.40 10.26
N THR A 206 2.89 -22.91 9.27
CA THR A 206 3.90 -22.19 8.51
C THR A 206 3.41 -21.86 7.11
N ALA A 207 4.10 -20.92 6.44
CA ALA A 207 3.85 -20.63 5.04
C ALA A 207 4.12 -21.86 4.15
N LEU A 208 5.08 -22.72 4.53
CA LEU A 208 5.37 -23.98 3.82
C LEU A 208 4.20 -24.96 3.93
N ASP A 209 3.63 -25.12 5.13
CA ASP A 209 2.47 -26.01 5.31
C ASP A 209 1.32 -25.60 4.41
N LEU A 210 1.08 -24.27 4.29
CA LEU A 210 0.03 -23.76 3.43
C LEU A 210 0.36 -23.97 1.95
N ALA A 211 1.61 -23.77 1.54
CA ALA A 211 2.05 -24.02 0.16
C ALA A 211 1.93 -25.50 -0.25
N CYS A 212 2.12 -26.42 0.71
CA CYS A 212 1.96 -27.86 0.49
C CYS A 212 0.51 -28.35 0.61
N ALA A 213 -0.44 -27.50 1.03
CA ALA A 213 -1.82 -27.89 1.18
C ALA A 213 -2.52 -28.11 -0.18
N ASP A 214 -3.50 -29.01 -0.18
CA ASP A 214 -4.35 -29.20 -1.35
C ASP A 214 -5.28 -28.00 -1.54
N ALA A 215 -5.15 -27.32 -2.69
CA ALA A 215 -5.90 -26.12 -3.01
C ALA A 215 -7.42 -26.36 -3.11
N GLU A 216 -7.86 -27.55 -3.53
CA GLU A 216 -9.29 -27.88 -3.61
C GLU A 216 -9.87 -28.14 -2.22
N ALA A 217 -9.18 -28.88 -1.35
CA ALA A 217 -9.60 -29.05 0.04
C ALA A 217 -9.66 -27.72 0.81
N ILE A 218 -8.74 -26.81 0.53
CA ILE A 218 -8.78 -25.43 1.08
C ILE A 218 -9.97 -24.66 0.50
N ARG A 219 -10.29 -24.81 -0.78
CA ARG A 219 -11.43 -24.16 -1.42
C ARG A 219 -12.75 -24.57 -0.79
N ASP A 220 -12.94 -25.86 -0.59
CA ASP A 220 -14.19 -26.40 -0.04
C ASP A 220 -14.46 -25.89 1.38
N ARG A 221 -13.39 -25.66 2.16
CA ARG A 221 -13.50 -25.26 3.56
C ARG A 221 -13.47 -23.75 3.79
N PHE A 222 -12.69 -23.01 3.01
CA PHE A 222 -12.41 -21.58 3.21
C PHE A 222 -12.82 -20.69 2.04
N GLY A 223 -13.22 -21.30 0.93
CA GLY A 223 -13.62 -20.60 -0.29
C GLY A 223 -12.45 -20.30 -1.24
N ILE A 224 -12.82 -19.71 -2.38
CA ILE A 224 -11.90 -19.52 -3.52
C ILE A 224 -10.69 -18.62 -3.22
N THR A 225 -10.86 -17.61 -2.39
CA THR A 225 -9.80 -16.63 -2.11
C THR A 225 -8.56 -17.29 -1.49
N LEU A 226 -8.75 -18.12 -0.46
CA LEU A 226 -7.64 -18.80 0.18
C LEU A 226 -7.05 -19.90 -0.71
N SER A 227 -7.88 -20.59 -1.49
CA SER A 227 -7.42 -21.55 -2.52
C SER A 227 -6.52 -20.87 -3.56
N MET A 228 -6.87 -19.67 -4.03
CA MET A 228 -6.02 -18.88 -4.92
C MET A 228 -4.68 -18.55 -4.24
N THR A 229 -4.68 -18.19 -2.97
CA THR A 229 -3.44 -17.93 -2.20
C THR A 229 -2.55 -19.17 -2.17
N VAL A 230 -3.11 -20.38 -1.96
CA VAL A 230 -2.34 -21.64 -2.01
C VAL A 230 -1.71 -21.85 -3.40
N ARG A 231 -2.50 -21.71 -4.48
CA ARG A 231 -2.00 -21.85 -5.86
C ARG A 231 -0.91 -20.82 -6.18
N GLU A 232 -1.07 -19.59 -5.71
CA GLU A 232 -0.06 -18.55 -5.85
C GLU A 232 1.25 -18.89 -5.12
N LEU A 233 1.19 -19.46 -3.92
CA LEU A 233 2.37 -19.95 -3.20
C LEU A 233 3.04 -21.14 -3.92
N GLN A 234 2.28 -21.94 -4.65
CA GLN A 234 2.76 -23.02 -5.51
C GLN A 234 3.33 -22.53 -6.85
N GLY A 235 3.34 -21.21 -7.09
CA GLY A 235 3.89 -20.60 -8.32
C GLY A 235 2.88 -20.44 -9.46
N THR A 236 1.61 -20.77 -9.25
CA THR A 236 0.55 -20.58 -10.26
C THR A 236 -0.11 -19.21 -10.08
N SER A 237 0.11 -18.29 -11.00
CA SER A 237 -0.48 -16.94 -10.96
C SER A 237 -1.99 -16.99 -11.16
N CYS A 238 -2.73 -16.52 -10.16
CA CYS A 238 -4.20 -16.46 -10.15
C CYS A 238 -4.73 -15.03 -10.09
N ILE A 239 -3.90 -14.06 -9.71
CA ILE A 239 -4.29 -12.66 -9.50
C ILE A 239 -3.67 -11.80 -10.60
N PRO A 240 -4.47 -11.33 -11.59
CA PRO A 240 -3.96 -10.50 -12.68
C PRO A 240 -3.58 -9.08 -12.18
N LEU A 241 -2.83 -8.32 -12.99
CA LEU A 241 -2.62 -6.90 -12.78
C LEU A 241 -3.92 -6.12 -13.05
N GLU A 242 -4.27 -5.21 -12.15
CA GLU A 242 -5.42 -4.32 -12.32
C GLU A 242 -5.00 -3.04 -13.04
N LEU A 243 -5.10 -3.02 -14.38
CA LEU A 243 -4.75 -1.86 -15.20
C LEU A 243 -5.76 -0.72 -15.08
N VAL A 244 -6.99 -1.04 -14.69
CA VAL A 244 -8.08 -0.07 -14.50
C VAL A 244 -8.65 -0.24 -13.10
N LYS A 245 -8.50 0.78 -12.26
CA LYS A 245 -9.03 0.74 -10.89
C LYS A 245 -10.55 0.65 -10.91
N PRO A 246 -11.16 -0.32 -10.19
CA PRO A 246 -12.60 -0.40 -10.06
C PRO A 246 -13.14 0.86 -9.35
N LYS A 247 -14.39 1.26 -9.70
CA LYS A 247 -15.06 2.38 -9.02
C LYS A 247 -15.21 2.06 -7.53
N ARG A 248 -14.92 3.04 -6.68
CA ARG A 248 -15.10 2.91 -5.23
C ARG A 248 -16.57 2.59 -4.92
N GLN A 249 -16.81 1.45 -4.27
CA GLN A 249 -18.15 1.00 -3.92
C GLN A 249 -18.54 1.36 -2.50
N GLN A 250 -17.56 1.67 -1.62
CA GLN A 250 -17.80 1.95 -0.20
C GLN A 250 -16.83 3.00 0.32
N ILE A 251 -17.36 3.93 1.13
CA ILE A 251 -16.59 4.88 1.95
C ILE A 251 -16.93 4.58 3.40
N GLN A 252 -15.93 4.24 4.21
CA GLN A 252 -16.09 4.01 5.65
C GLN A 252 -15.48 5.18 6.42
N PHE A 253 -16.25 5.71 7.37
CA PHE A 253 -15.79 6.68 8.34
C PHE A 253 -15.74 6.02 9.71
N GLN A 254 -14.59 6.08 10.37
CA GLN A 254 -14.44 5.52 11.70
C GLN A 254 -13.90 6.62 12.62
N SER A 255 -14.68 7.00 13.63
CA SER A 255 -14.22 7.88 14.70
C SER A 255 -14.04 7.05 15.97
N ILE A 256 -12.89 7.15 16.60
CA ILE A 256 -12.66 6.66 17.96
C ILE A 256 -13.09 7.80 18.87
N GLY A 257 -14.20 7.62 19.60
CA GLY A 257 -14.68 8.59 20.58
C GLY A 257 -13.72 8.63 21.76
N LEU A 258 -12.76 9.54 21.73
CA LEU A 258 -11.95 9.87 22.90
C LEU A 258 -12.72 10.87 23.76
N ARG A 259 -12.89 10.57 25.04
CA ARG A 259 -13.23 11.61 26.03
C ARG A 259 -12.09 12.64 25.98
N GLN A 260 -12.38 13.80 25.41
CA GLN A 260 -11.46 14.94 25.43
C GLN A 260 -11.12 15.28 26.90
N ARG A 261 -9.96 14.86 27.36
CA ARG A 261 -9.29 15.48 28.50
C ARG A 261 -8.10 16.26 27.93
N ARG A 262 -8.29 17.58 27.84
CA ARG A 262 -7.39 18.67 27.46
C ARG A 262 -7.32 19.01 25.96
N PRO A 263 -7.40 20.29 25.60
CA PRO A 263 -7.11 20.76 24.25
C PRO A 263 -5.62 20.62 23.96
N PHE A 264 -5.28 19.96 22.88
CA PHE A 264 -3.93 19.83 22.38
C PHE A 264 -3.38 21.23 22.05
N ARG A 265 -2.29 21.63 22.70
CA ARG A 265 -1.51 22.79 22.32
C ARG A 265 -0.61 22.36 21.17
N CYS A 266 -0.93 22.76 19.98
CA CYS A 266 -0.01 22.68 18.85
C CYS A 266 1.08 23.72 19.09
N ASP A 267 2.24 23.31 19.59
CA ASP A 267 3.41 24.18 19.67
C ASP A 267 3.99 24.28 18.25
N TYR A 268 3.46 25.25 17.53
CA TYR A 268 4.04 25.72 16.28
C TYR A 268 5.37 26.41 16.64
N PHE A 269 6.50 25.75 16.40
CA PHE A 269 7.80 26.37 16.48
C PHE A 269 7.96 27.38 15.35
N PRO A 270 7.97 28.70 15.62
CA PRO A 270 8.25 29.69 14.59
C PRO A 270 9.72 29.56 14.16
N ARG A 271 9.96 29.53 12.85
CA ARG A 271 11.31 29.60 12.29
C ARG A 271 12.00 30.85 12.81
N PRO A 272 13.31 30.80 13.15
CA PRO A 272 14.09 32.01 13.48
C PRO A 272 14.10 32.93 12.25
N GLY A 273 13.49 34.11 12.35
CA GLY A 273 13.51 35.16 11.29
C GLY A 273 12.13 35.70 10.88
N MET A 274 11.00 35.19 11.33
CA MET A 274 9.69 35.80 11.08
C MET A 274 9.35 36.85 12.14
N ARG A 275 9.09 38.07 11.66
CA ARG A 275 8.73 39.21 12.49
C ARG A 275 7.47 38.94 13.31
N LYS A 276 7.58 39.26 14.62
CA LYS A 276 6.50 39.26 15.61
C LYS A 276 5.43 40.29 15.22
N ASN A 277 4.44 40.00 14.43
CA ASN A 277 3.21 40.80 14.31
C ASN A 277 2.13 40.02 13.57
N LEU A 278 1.70 38.90 14.13
CA LEU A 278 0.39 38.31 13.80
C LEU A 278 -0.19 37.74 15.08
N ALA A 279 -1.23 38.43 15.58
CA ALA A 279 -2.05 37.96 16.68
C ALA A 279 -2.64 36.57 16.33
N PRO A 280 -2.79 35.63 17.29
CA PRO A 280 -3.33 34.32 17.02
C PRO A 280 -4.77 34.44 16.55
N ARG A 281 -5.02 34.24 15.25
CA ARG A 281 -6.37 34.08 14.72
C ARG A 281 -6.92 32.76 15.27
N ARG A 282 -7.88 32.87 16.20
CA ARG A 282 -8.71 31.75 16.61
C ARG A 282 -9.55 31.31 15.41
N TYR A 283 -9.16 30.20 14.76
CA TYR A 283 -10.05 29.54 13.81
C TYR A 283 -11.22 28.94 14.59
N ARG A 284 -12.37 29.63 14.55
CA ARG A 284 -13.64 29.02 14.92
C ARG A 284 -14.04 28.07 13.79
N CYS A 285 -14.06 26.80 14.08
CA CYS A 285 -14.67 25.80 13.21
C CYS A 285 -16.17 26.10 13.06
N PRO A 286 -16.71 26.31 11.83
CA PRO A 286 -18.11 26.71 11.63
C PRO A 286 -19.10 25.53 11.70
N TYR A 287 -18.79 24.43 12.34
CA TYR A 287 -19.72 23.32 12.52
C TYR A 287 -20.57 23.55 13.77
N ARG A 288 -21.73 24.23 13.62
CA ARG A 288 -22.84 24.13 14.57
C ARG A 288 -23.46 22.74 14.44
N GLY A 289 -23.09 21.82 15.33
CA GLY A 289 -23.68 20.50 15.40
C GLY A 289 -25.16 20.60 15.81
N ASN A 290 -26.04 20.05 14.97
CA ASN A 290 -27.41 19.76 15.35
C ASN A 290 -27.40 18.76 16.50
N ARG A 291 -28.09 19.12 17.58
CA ARG A 291 -28.33 18.30 18.78
C ARG A 291 -29.06 17.02 18.39
N LEU A 292 -28.32 15.93 18.22
CA LEU A 292 -28.92 14.59 18.19
C LEU A 292 -29.23 14.18 19.65
N LYS A 293 -30.52 13.93 19.93
CA LYS A 293 -30.99 13.43 21.21
C LYS A 293 -30.31 12.10 21.51
N HIS A 294 -29.52 12.07 22.58
CA HIS A 294 -28.90 10.87 23.12
C HIS A 294 -29.97 9.87 23.60
N LYS A 295 -30.05 8.71 22.95
CA LYS A 295 -30.52 7.49 23.63
C LYS A 295 -29.32 6.91 24.38
N SER A 296 -29.54 6.66 25.67
CA SER A 296 -28.58 6.09 26.60
C SER A 296 -27.91 4.81 26.07
N PHE A 297 -26.58 4.79 26.03
CA PHE A 297 -25.79 3.61 25.73
C PHE A 297 -25.47 2.83 27.01
N PRO A 298 -25.40 1.50 26.93
CA PRO A 298 -25.02 0.64 28.06
C PRO A 298 -23.52 0.76 28.38
N PRO A 299 -23.08 0.33 29.58
CA PRO A 299 -21.72 0.55 30.09
C PRO A 299 -20.65 -0.25 29.34
N ALA A 300 -19.41 0.20 29.47
CA ALA A 300 -18.18 -0.23 28.79
C ALA A 300 -18.04 -1.75 28.63
N GLY A 301 -17.85 -2.19 27.38
CA GLY A 301 -17.55 -3.58 27.04
C GLY A 301 -17.89 -4.01 25.63
N CYS A 302 -18.52 -3.17 24.80
CA CYS A 302 -18.91 -3.56 23.44
C CYS A 302 -17.87 -3.17 22.38
N PRO A 303 -17.64 -4.07 21.38
CA PRO A 303 -16.77 -3.79 20.24
C PRO A 303 -17.38 -2.72 19.33
N ALA A 304 -16.52 -1.95 18.66
CA ALA A 304 -16.81 -0.84 17.77
C ALA A 304 -18.06 -1.05 16.87
N ALA A 305 -19.07 -0.17 17.04
CA ALA A 305 -20.26 -0.15 16.21
C ALA A 305 -19.89 0.34 14.78
N ARG A 306 -20.19 -0.47 13.77
CA ARG A 306 -20.12 -0.06 12.36
C ARG A 306 -21.37 0.74 12.02
N VAL A 307 -21.20 2.02 11.68
CA VAL A 307 -22.29 2.82 11.14
C VAL A 307 -22.16 2.79 9.62
N SER A 308 -23.09 2.12 8.94
CA SER A 308 -23.26 2.20 7.50
C SER A 308 -24.20 3.34 7.16
N VAL A 309 -23.71 4.36 6.49
CA VAL A 309 -24.55 5.45 5.97
C VAL A 309 -25.05 5.07 4.59
N ARG A 310 -26.36 4.79 4.44
CA ARG A 310 -27.01 4.70 3.12
C ARG A 310 -27.11 6.10 2.51
N ARG A 311 -26.87 6.18 1.19
CA ARG A 311 -26.95 7.41 0.39
C ARG A 311 -28.28 8.13 0.62
N ALA A 312 -28.20 9.41 1.01
CA ALA A 312 -29.21 10.39 0.67
C ALA A 312 -28.91 10.96 -0.74
N PRO A 313 -29.91 11.23 -1.57
CA PRO A 313 -29.68 11.87 -2.86
C PRO A 313 -29.09 13.26 -2.65
N LEU A 314 -28.07 13.61 -3.43
CA LEU A 314 -27.50 14.95 -3.45
C LEU A 314 -28.55 15.94 -3.96
N PRO A 315 -28.70 17.12 -3.32
CA PRO A 315 -29.52 18.18 -3.90
C PRO A 315 -28.88 18.66 -5.21
N ASP A 316 -29.73 18.84 -6.24
CA ASP A 316 -29.39 19.44 -7.53
C ASP A 316 -28.88 20.87 -7.31
N LEU A 317 -27.57 21.04 -7.34
CA LEU A 317 -26.96 22.36 -7.47
C LEU A 317 -26.96 22.71 -8.96
N GLY A 318 -28.02 23.41 -9.39
CA GLY A 318 -28.14 23.97 -10.72
C GLY A 318 -26.97 24.89 -11.05
N TYR A 319 -26.03 24.39 -11.83
CA TYR A 319 -25.04 25.22 -12.51
C TYR A 319 -25.69 25.84 -13.74
N GLN A 320 -26.01 27.11 -13.66
CA GLN A 320 -26.34 27.90 -14.84
C GLN A 320 -25.08 28.07 -15.69
N HIS A 321 -25.12 27.50 -16.88
CA HIS A 321 -24.15 27.76 -17.94
C HIS A 321 -24.29 29.19 -18.44
N ASN A 322 -23.34 30.06 -18.13
CA ASN A 322 -23.14 31.31 -18.84
C ASN A 322 -22.49 31.02 -20.20
N HIS A 323 -23.28 31.09 -21.24
CA HIS A 323 -22.83 31.17 -22.63
C HIS A 323 -22.32 32.58 -22.91
N SER A 324 -21.01 32.78 -22.97
CA SER A 324 -20.38 33.77 -23.86
C SER A 324 -18.87 33.64 -23.73
N LEU A 325 -18.29 33.02 -24.71
CA LEU A 325 -16.99 33.33 -25.34
C LEU A 325 -16.67 32.20 -26.32
N ARG A 326 -17.24 32.28 -27.54
CA ARG A 326 -16.70 31.58 -28.71
C ARG A 326 -15.49 32.39 -29.14
N SER A 327 -14.32 31.79 -29.07
CA SER A 327 -13.19 32.14 -29.91
C SER A 327 -12.59 30.86 -30.45
N GLU A 328 -12.52 30.86 -31.76
CA GLU A 328 -12.04 29.84 -32.69
C GLU A 328 -10.76 29.17 -32.24
N ILE A 329 -10.81 27.84 -32.05
CA ILE A 329 -9.65 26.96 -32.16
C ILE A 329 -10.03 25.85 -33.13
N THR A 330 -9.53 25.99 -34.36
CA THR A 330 -9.56 25.00 -35.42
C THR A 330 -8.92 23.69 -34.90
N GLN A 331 -9.72 22.63 -34.86
CA GLN A 331 -9.23 21.27 -34.63
C GLN A 331 -8.46 20.79 -35.86
N PRO A 332 -7.26 20.23 -35.74
CA PRO A 332 -6.65 19.52 -36.85
C PRO A 332 -7.34 18.14 -37.01
N ASP A 333 -7.66 17.84 -38.24
CA ASP A 333 -8.28 16.63 -38.76
C ASP A 333 -7.54 15.36 -38.29
N VAL A 334 -8.18 14.54 -37.46
CA VAL A 334 -7.66 13.29 -36.86
C VAL A 334 -7.85 12.10 -37.80
N SER A 335 -8.40 12.29 -39.02
CA SER A 335 -8.73 11.21 -39.94
C SER A 335 -7.53 10.64 -40.74
N GLN A 336 -6.36 11.29 -40.72
CA GLN A 336 -5.21 10.85 -41.52
C GLN A 336 -4.06 10.12 -40.80
N LYS A 337 -4.15 9.86 -39.50
CA LYS A 337 -3.08 9.14 -38.73
C LYS A 337 -3.41 7.72 -38.29
N LEU A 338 -4.52 7.14 -38.70
CA LEU A 338 -4.94 5.78 -38.31
C LEU A 338 -4.71 4.69 -39.38
N SER A 339 -3.99 4.98 -40.48
CA SER A 339 -3.77 4.00 -41.58
C SER A 339 -2.39 3.33 -41.63
N VAL A 340 -1.51 3.58 -40.64
CA VAL A 340 -0.15 3.01 -40.70
C VAL A 340 0.23 2.39 -39.33
N GLN A 341 -0.47 1.35 -38.88
CA GLN A 341 0.11 0.37 -37.95
C GLN A 341 -0.79 -0.86 -37.68
N THR A 342 -1.45 -1.36 -38.71
CA THR A 342 -1.94 -2.74 -38.71
C THR A 342 -0.98 -3.60 -39.52
N ARG A 343 0.22 -3.87 -39.00
CA ARG A 343 1.02 -5.01 -39.48
C ARG A 343 0.60 -6.24 -38.69
N ARG A 344 -0.17 -7.07 -39.44
CA ARG A 344 -0.56 -8.42 -39.11
C ARG A 344 0.62 -9.24 -38.61
N CYS A 345 0.57 -9.71 -37.37
CA CYS A 345 1.25 -10.94 -36.95
C CYS A 345 0.46 -12.12 -37.53
N VAL A 346 0.89 -12.60 -38.70
CA VAL A 346 0.42 -13.87 -39.24
C VAL A 346 1.18 -14.98 -38.53
N CYS A 347 0.52 -15.65 -37.58
CA CYS A 347 0.99 -16.91 -37.03
C CYS A 347 0.98 -17.97 -38.14
N ARG A 348 2.14 -18.28 -38.71
CA ARG A 348 2.33 -19.45 -39.56
C ARG A 348 2.25 -20.70 -38.71
N ARG A 349 1.08 -21.36 -38.74
CA ARG A 349 0.99 -22.78 -38.38
C ARG A 349 1.72 -23.58 -39.47
N SER A 350 2.84 -24.18 -39.11
CA SER A 350 3.50 -25.20 -39.94
C SER A 350 2.62 -26.45 -39.96
N ARG A 351 2.04 -26.73 -41.15
CA ARG A 351 1.54 -28.05 -41.53
C ARG A 351 2.78 -28.89 -41.87
N SER A 352 3.08 -29.86 -41.04
CA SER A 352 3.81 -31.08 -41.45
C SER A 352 3.53 -32.11 -40.38
N GLU A 353 2.71 -33.07 -40.76
CA GLU A 353 2.83 -34.49 -40.53
C GLU A 353 1.46 -35.15 -40.63
N ARG A 354 1.06 -35.35 -41.90
CA ARG A 354 0.27 -36.53 -42.27
C ARG A 354 1.04 -37.18 -43.37
N ARG A 355 1.65 -38.34 -43.07
CA ARG A 355 1.69 -39.55 -43.90
C ARG A 355 2.66 -40.58 -43.35
N ARG A 356 2.08 -41.79 -43.24
CA ARG A 356 2.66 -43.18 -43.28
C ARG A 356 3.17 -43.70 -41.94
N HIS A 357 2.70 -44.73 -41.42
CA HIS A 357 2.09 -46.04 -41.71
C HIS A 357 1.33 -46.49 -40.46
#